data_d46c06b871843cd0c54d425824c77cd1
#
_entry.id   d46c06b871843cd0c54d425824c77cd1
#
_cell.length_a   1.000
_cell.length_b   1.000
_cell.length_c   1.000
_cell.angle_alpha   90.00
_cell.angle_beta   90.00
_cell.angle_gamma   90.00
#
_symmetry.space_group_name_H-M   'P 1'
#
loop_
_entity.id
_entity.type
_entity.pdbx_description
1 polymer ?
#
loop_
_entity_poly.entity_id
_entity_poly.type
_entity_poly.pdbx_seq_one_letter_code
_entity_poly.pdbx_strand_id
1 'polypeptide(L)'
;MSTRSFIRAFRESTGIAPAAWVRAQRVREAQRLLESTDLAVEQVASSCGFGSAVTMRQAFARILSTTPSAYRRRFRTVSPDPATM
;
A
#
# COMPACT_ATOMS: atom_id res chain seq x y z
N MET A 1 4.22 16.23 -2.13
CA MET A 1 4.50 15.83 -3.52
C MET A 1 3.68 14.62 -3.90
N SER A 2 3.14 14.62 -5.07
CA SER A 2 2.32 13.50 -5.49
C SER A 2 3.18 12.34 -5.97
N THR A 3 2.61 11.16 -5.96
CA THR A 3 3.30 9.97 -6.43
C THR A 3 3.69 10.13 -7.90
N ARG A 4 2.83 10.76 -8.66
CA ARG A 4 3.09 10.96 -10.08
C ARG A 4 4.32 11.83 -10.30
N SER A 5 4.43 12.92 -9.56
CA SER A 5 5.59 13.80 -9.67
C SER A 5 6.86 13.09 -9.25
N PHE A 6 6.75 12.26 -8.23
CA PHE A 6 7.89 11.51 -7.75
C PHE A 6 8.37 10.52 -8.82
N ILE A 7 7.46 9.85 -9.48
CA ILE A 7 7.82 8.90 -10.52
C ILE A 7 8.52 9.61 -11.67
N ARG A 8 8.01 10.77 -12.03
CA ARG A 8 8.64 11.52 -13.10
C ARG A 8 10.06 11.93 -12.74
N ALA A 9 10.25 12.43 -11.54
CA ALA A 9 11.57 12.84 -11.10
C ALA A 9 12.55 11.67 -11.07
N PHE A 10 12.08 10.53 -10.60
CA PHE A 10 12.90 9.33 -10.55
C PHE A 10 13.32 8.93 -11.96
N ARG A 11 12.37 8.93 -12.88
CA ARG A 11 12.62 8.55 -14.25
C ARG A 11 13.64 9.50 -14.92
N GLU A 12 13.49 10.77 -14.67
CA GLU A 12 14.41 11.75 -15.25
C GLU A 12 15.81 11.59 -14.69
N SER A 13 15.91 11.27 -13.44
CA SER A 13 17.18 11.12 -12.78
C SER A 13 17.94 9.89 -13.24
N THR A 14 17.25 8.77 -13.37
CA THR A 14 17.88 7.49 -13.64
C THR A 14 17.63 6.99 -15.04
N GLY A 15 16.66 7.55 -15.72
CA GLY A 15 16.25 7.06 -17.02
C GLY A 15 15.42 5.79 -16.94
N ILE A 16 15.02 5.41 -15.75
CA ILE A 16 14.24 4.19 -15.51
C ILE A 16 13.08 4.47 -14.60
N ALA A 17 11.96 3.86 -14.90
CA ALA A 17 10.82 3.91 -14.01
C ALA A 17 10.40 2.47 -13.78
N PRO A 18 11.13 1.74 -12.98
CA PRO A 18 10.88 0.32 -12.85
C PRO A 18 9.50 0.08 -12.25
N ALA A 19 8.81 -0.87 -12.83
CA ALA A 19 7.50 -1.25 -12.32
C ALA A 19 7.59 -1.67 -10.86
N ALA A 20 8.70 -2.28 -10.49
CA ALA A 20 8.91 -2.69 -9.11
C ALA A 20 8.92 -1.51 -8.15
N TRP A 21 9.51 -0.39 -8.57
CA TRP A 21 9.54 0.81 -7.73
C TRP A 21 8.14 1.37 -7.54
N VAL A 22 7.38 1.45 -8.64
CA VAL A 22 6.00 1.94 -8.58
C VAL A 22 5.15 1.04 -7.68
N ARG A 23 5.32 -0.26 -7.82
CA ARG A 23 4.59 -1.22 -7.00
C ARG A 23 4.92 -1.03 -5.53
N ALA A 24 6.19 -0.83 -5.22
CA ALA A 24 6.59 -0.62 -3.84
C ALA A 24 5.96 0.64 -3.25
N GLN A 25 5.89 1.71 -4.03
CA GLN A 25 5.26 2.94 -3.57
C GLN A 25 3.76 2.74 -3.32
N ARG A 26 3.11 1.99 -4.19
CA ARG A 26 1.69 1.70 -4.01
C ARG A 26 1.44 0.84 -2.78
N VAL A 27 2.33 -0.11 -2.52
CA VAL A 27 2.21 -0.93 -1.32
C VAL A 27 2.39 -0.07 -0.07
N ARG A 28 3.33 0.85 -0.07
CA ARG A 28 3.55 1.73 1.08
C ARG A 28 2.31 2.58 1.36
N GLU A 29 1.70 3.11 0.32
CA GLU A 29 0.49 3.89 0.49
C GLU A 29 -0.65 3.02 1.02
N ALA A 30 -0.76 1.79 0.50
CA ALA A 30 -1.78 0.88 0.99
C ALA A 30 -1.55 0.53 2.45
N GLN A 31 -0.30 0.33 2.85
CA GLN A 31 0.01 0.07 4.25
C GLN A 31 -0.49 1.22 5.13
N ARG A 32 -0.24 2.44 4.70
CA ARG A 32 -0.67 3.60 5.45
C ARG A 32 -2.19 3.63 5.61
N LEU A 33 -2.92 3.36 4.53
CA LEU A 33 -4.37 3.36 4.58
C LEU A 33 -4.92 2.21 5.41
N LEU A 34 -4.30 1.05 5.32
CA LEU A 34 -4.74 -0.09 6.11
C LEU A 34 -4.54 0.14 7.59
N GLU A 35 -3.51 0.87 7.95
CA GLU A 35 -3.21 1.16 9.35
C GLU A 35 -4.07 2.28 9.92
N SER A 36 -4.41 3.24 9.10
CA SER A 36 -5.03 4.47 9.59
C SER A 36 -6.50 4.67 9.22
N THR A 37 -7.08 3.79 8.43
CA THR A 37 -8.47 3.94 8.03
C THR A 37 -9.22 2.62 8.12
N ASP A 38 -10.56 2.72 8.00
CA ASP A 38 -11.41 1.52 7.97
C ASP A 38 -11.84 1.18 6.55
N LEU A 39 -11.19 1.74 5.56
CA LEU A 39 -11.56 1.47 4.18
C LEU A 39 -11.49 -0.02 3.88
N ALA A 40 -12.42 -0.50 3.10
CA ALA A 40 -12.39 -1.90 2.68
C ALA A 40 -11.15 -2.13 1.83
N VAL A 41 -10.69 -3.36 1.81
CA VAL A 41 -9.50 -3.72 1.05
C VAL A 41 -9.64 -3.30 -0.41
N GLU A 42 -10.80 -3.48 -1.00
CA GLU A 42 -11.04 -3.07 -2.38
C GLU A 42 -10.92 -1.56 -2.56
N GLN A 43 -11.37 -0.81 -1.57
CA GLN A 43 -11.26 0.64 -1.63
C GLN A 43 -9.84 1.11 -1.51
N VAL A 44 -9.08 0.44 -0.66
CA VAL A 44 -7.66 0.74 -0.52
C VAL A 44 -6.95 0.46 -1.84
N ALA A 45 -7.26 -0.66 -2.47
CA ALA A 45 -6.64 -1.01 -3.75
C ALA A 45 -6.91 0.05 -4.81
N SER A 46 -8.16 0.51 -4.88
CA SER A 46 -8.52 1.55 -5.84
C SER A 46 -7.80 2.85 -5.55
N SER A 47 -7.76 3.23 -4.28
CA SER A 47 -7.13 4.48 -3.88
C SER A 47 -5.65 4.52 -4.15
N CYS A 48 -5.01 3.36 -4.10
CA CYS A 48 -3.57 3.29 -4.29
C CYS A 48 -3.16 3.01 -5.73
N GLY A 49 -4.13 2.86 -6.61
CA GLY A 49 -3.81 2.67 -8.03
C GLY A 49 -3.56 1.23 -8.44
N PHE A 50 -3.96 0.26 -7.61
CA PHE A 50 -3.78 -1.14 -7.98
C PHE A 50 -4.81 -1.63 -8.98
N GLY A 51 -5.93 -0.99 -9.03
CA GLY A 51 -6.98 -1.41 -9.96
C GLY A 51 -7.88 -2.50 -9.40
N SER A 52 -7.37 -3.40 -8.61
CA SER A 52 -8.18 -4.44 -8.01
C SER A 52 -7.53 -4.95 -6.75
N ALA A 53 -8.33 -5.56 -5.88
CA ALA A 53 -7.80 -6.14 -4.65
C ALA A 53 -6.88 -7.31 -4.96
N VAL A 54 -7.13 -8.01 -6.06
CA VAL A 54 -6.28 -9.14 -6.45
C VAL A 54 -4.86 -8.67 -6.74
N THR A 55 -4.74 -7.59 -7.49
CA THR A 55 -3.43 -7.04 -7.82
C THR A 55 -2.72 -6.57 -6.54
N MET A 56 -3.46 -5.94 -5.64
CA MET A 56 -2.86 -5.51 -4.38
C MET A 56 -2.40 -6.69 -3.55
N ARG A 57 -3.19 -7.77 -3.50
CA ARG A 57 -2.80 -8.96 -2.76
C ARG A 57 -1.51 -9.57 -3.32
N GLN A 58 -1.39 -9.59 -4.64
CA GLN A 58 -0.19 -10.11 -5.27
C GLN A 58 1.03 -9.28 -4.92
N ALA A 59 0.87 -7.97 -4.92
CA ALA A 59 1.97 -7.08 -4.57
C ALA A 59 2.37 -7.24 -3.11
N PHE A 60 1.39 -7.36 -2.21
CA PHE A 60 1.67 -7.57 -0.80
C PHE A 60 2.41 -8.88 -0.57
N ALA A 61 1.96 -9.94 -1.25
CA ALA A 61 2.62 -11.23 -1.10
C ALA A 61 4.08 -11.16 -1.58
N ARG A 62 4.30 -10.47 -2.67
CA ARG A 62 5.64 -10.36 -3.24
C ARG A 62 6.58 -9.53 -2.38
N ILE A 63 6.10 -8.42 -1.87
CA ILE A 63 6.94 -7.47 -1.14
C ILE A 63 6.99 -7.73 0.35
N LEU A 64 5.84 -8.07 0.93
CA LEU A 64 5.71 -8.18 2.38
C LEU A 64 5.46 -9.60 2.87
N SER A 65 5.25 -10.52 1.97
CA SER A 65 4.97 -11.92 2.29
C SER A 65 3.74 -12.07 3.17
N THR A 66 2.75 -11.22 2.95
CA THR A 66 1.51 -11.27 3.72
C THR A 66 0.37 -10.78 2.85
N THR A 67 -0.85 -10.79 3.38
CA THR A 67 -2.00 -10.26 2.67
C THR A 67 -2.37 -8.91 3.27
N PRO A 68 -3.11 -8.08 2.52
CA PRO A 68 -3.56 -6.81 3.08
C PRO A 68 -4.42 -6.98 4.32
N SER A 69 -5.28 -7.99 4.34
CA SER A 69 -6.14 -8.24 5.50
C SER A 69 -5.33 -8.66 6.72
N ALA A 70 -4.36 -9.55 6.51
CA ALA A 70 -3.51 -9.99 7.60
C ALA A 70 -2.65 -8.84 8.12
N TYR A 71 -2.18 -8.00 7.19
CA TYR A 71 -1.38 -6.85 7.56
C TYR A 71 -2.20 -5.90 8.43
N ARG A 72 -3.43 -5.60 8.02
CA ARG A 72 -4.30 -4.71 8.80
C ARG A 72 -4.55 -5.29 10.19
N ARG A 73 -4.85 -6.57 10.26
CA ARG A 73 -5.14 -7.21 11.54
C ARG A 73 -3.94 -7.12 12.47
N ARG A 74 -2.76 -7.29 11.93
CA ARG A 74 -1.55 -7.28 12.73
C ARG A 74 -1.18 -5.90 13.25
N PHE A 75 -1.29 -4.88 12.40
CA PHE A 75 -0.82 -3.56 12.76
C PHE A 75 -1.91 -2.62 13.26
N ARG A 76 -3.14 -2.90 12.93
CA ARG A 76 -4.23 -2.06 13.35
C ARG A 76 -4.72 -2.36 14.76
N THR A 77 -4.59 -3.57 15.17
CA THR A 77 -5.05 -3.96 16.49
C THR A 77 -4.30 -3.29 17.56
N VAL A 78 -3.20 -2.75 17.25
CA VAL A 78 -2.49 -2.07 18.22
C VAL A 78 -3.21 -0.89 18.73
N SER A 79 -4.08 -0.44 17.99
CA SER A 79 -4.74 0.68 18.42
C SER A 79 -5.68 0.39 19.39
N PRO A 80 -5.92 0.47 19.95
CA PRO A 80 -6.63 0.41 20.79
C PRO A 80 -7.40 0.11 21.36
N ASP A 81 -7.61 -0.19 21.51
CA ASP A 81 -8.27 -0.64 22.07
C ASP A 81 -8.25 -0.26 23.09
N PRO A 82 -8.56 0.18 23.27
CA PRO A 82 -8.50 0.69 24.25
C PRO A 82 -8.95 0.25 25.14
N ALA A 83 -9.39 0.01 24.88
CA ALA A 83 -9.85 -0.37 25.77
C ALA A 83 -9.19 -0.93 26.38
N THR A 84 -8.93 -1.13 25.97
CA THR A 84 -8.37 -1.68 26.49
C THR A 84 -7.76 -1.10 27.01
N MET A 85 -8.11 -0.52 26.77
CA MET A 85 -7.70 -0.06 27.19
C MET A 85 -7.63 0.02 27.79
#